data_ab5d526783f5e3271cb5577e956c2ad5
#
_entry.id   ab5d526783f5e3271cb5577e956c2ad5
#
_cell.length_a   1.000
_cell.length_b   1.000
_cell.length_c   1.000
_cell.angle_alpha   90.00
_cell.angle_beta   90.00
_cell.angle_gamma   90.00
#
_symmetry.space_group_name_H-M   'P 1'
#
loop_
_entity.id
_entity.type
_entity.pdbx_description
1 polymer ?
#
loop_
_entity_poly.entity_id
_entity_poly.type
_entity_poly.pdbx_seq_one_letter_code
_entity_poly.pdbx_strand_id
1 'polypeptide(L)'
;MATAYLAGMRWLLVLACMLACEPGMQPGIERSAPSTPPPTEEAQAWLDAHNTVRRGAQPAPSPSLPTLTWSADAMQVAQAWANNCTYEHNAGRGTRGENIAANAPAGGWSLQGVVAAWAGEVKDYDHASNTCASGKVCGHYTQLVWRDTLRVGCAHSVCTTNSPFPGQTNWDFWVCDYEPPGNFIGQKPY
;
A
#
# COMPACT_ATOMS: atom_id res chain seq x y z
N MET A 1 -90.78 30.00 -43.59
CA MET A 1 -91.52 29.37 -42.44
C MET A 1 -90.60 28.37 -41.77
N ALA A 2 -90.11 28.68 -40.62
CA ALA A 2 -89.64 27.72 -39.67
C ALA A 2 -88.87 28.44 -38.58
N THR A 3 -89.37 28.37 -37.40
CA THR A 3 -89.06 29.07 -36.18
C THR A 3 -87.77 28.49 -35.55
N ALA A 4 -86.86 29.34 -35.14
CA ALA A 4 -85.67 28.95 -34.37
C ALA A 4 -85.99 28.84 -32.91
N TYR A 5 -85.49 27.81 -32.23
CA TYR A 5 -85.47 27.67 -30.80
C TYR A 5 -84.04 27.80 -30.31
N LEU A 6 -83.78 28.85 -29.51
CA LEU A 6 -82.54 29.03 -28.76
C LEU A 6 -82.61 28.20 -27.48
N ALA A 7 -81.64 27.29 -27.34
CA ALA A 7 -81.41 26.63 -26.04
C ALA A 7 -80.04 27.09 -25.51
N GLY A 8 -80.11 27.84 -24.40
CA GLY A 8 -78.89 28.32 -23.72
C GLY A 8 -78.17 27.23 -22.98
N MET A 9 -76.87 27.12 -23.21
CA MET A 9 -76.00 26.19 -22.50
C MET A 9 -75.11 26.99 -21.53
N ARG A 10 -75.38 26.83 -20.23
CA ARG A 10 -74.58 27.39 -19.16
C ARG A 10 -73.26 26.66 -19.08
N TRP A 11 -72.19 27.40 -19.29
CA TRP A 11 -70.83 26.92 -19.07
C TRP A 11 -70.53 26.99 -17.56
N LEU A 12 -70.41 25.84 -16.89
CA LEU A 12 -69.81 25.72 -15.56
C LEU A 12 -68.29 25.72 -15.72
N LEU A 13 -67.68 26.80 -15.27
CA LEU A 13 -66.24 26.88 -15.09
C LEU A 13 -65.83 25.99 -13.92
N VAL A 14 -65.27 24.82 -14.24
CA VAL A 14 -64.58 23.99 -13.24
C VAL A 14 -63.17 24.51 -13.13
N LEU A 15 -62.88 25.22 -12.05
CA LEU A 15 -61.55 25.65 -11.66
C LEU A 15 -60.75 24.42 -11.18
N ALA A 16 -59.97 23.81 -12.05
CA ALA A 16 -59.04 22.75 -11.70
C ALA A 16 -57.83 23.37 -10.98
N CYS A 17 -57.81 23.17 -9.65
CA CYS A 17 -56.64 23.53 -8.81
C CYS A 17 -55.53 22.52 -9.16
N MET A 18 -54.59 22.91 -10.02
CA MET A 18 -53.36 22.18 -10.24
C MET A 18 -52.46 22.40 -9.02
N LEU A 19 -52.48 21.49 -8.04
CA LEU A 19 -51.40 21.39 -7.06
C LEU A 19 -50.15 20.92 -7.80
N ALA A 20 -49.21 21.81 -8.02
CA ALA A 20 -47.87 21.48 -8.42
C ALA A 20 -47.22 20.68 -7.28
N CYS A 21 -47.08 19.37 -7.48
CA CYS A 21 -46.25 18.52 -6.64
C CYS A 21 -44.79 18.85 -7.01
N GLU A 22 -44.14 19.69 -6.22
CA GLU A 22 -42.69 19.85 -6.31
C GLU A 22 -42.03 18.52 -5.89
N PRO A 23 -41.11 17.95 -6.71
CA PRO A 23 -40.36 16.80 -6.27
C PRO A 23 -39.46 17.23 -5.13
N GLY A 24 -39.77 16.79 -3.91
CA GLY A 24 -38.93 16.99 -2.74
C GLY A 24 -37.54 16.48 -3.03
N MET A 25 -36.57 17.41 -3.00
CA MET A 25 -35.15 17.12 -3.10
C MET A 25 -34.78 16.28 -1.88
N GLN A 26 -34.65 14.96 -2.08
CA GLN A 26 -34.14 14.07 -1.05
C GLN A 26 -32.71 14.49 -0.75
N PRO A 27 -32.30 14.66 0.54
CA PRO A 27 -30.90 14.90 0.87
C PRO A 27 -30.11 13.70 0.33
N GLY A 28 -29.13 13.99 -0.54
CA GLY A 28 -28.29 13.01 -1.13
C GLY A 28 -27.66 12.16 -0.02
N ILE A 29 -27.91 10.86 -0.07
CA ILE A 29 -27.15 9.89 0.73
C ILE A 29 -25.72 9.98 0.19
N GLU A 30 -24.86 10.71 0.88
CA GLU A 30 -23.43 10.63 0.65
C GLU A 30 -23.04 9.16 0.83
N ARG A 31 -22.76 8.49 -0.27
CA ARG A 31 -22.13 7.18 -0.22
C ARG A 31 -20.74 7.43 0.32
N SER A 32 -20.55 7.16 1.59
CA SER A 32 -19.21 7.03 2.16
C SER A 32 -18.40 6.12 1.24
N ALA A 33 -17.25 6.59 0.77
CA ALA A 33 -16.33 5.74 0.02
C ALA A 33 -16.11 4.45 0.82
N PRO A 34 -16.04 3.28 0.18
CA PRO A 34 -15.80 2.04 0.88
C PRO A 34 -14.54 2.20 1.72
N SER A 35 -14.69 2.15 3.03
CA SER A 35 -13.55 2.17 3.95
C SER A 35 -12.72 0.92 3.68
N THR A 36 -11.47 1.09 3.31
CA THR A 36 -10.53 -0.04 3.24
C THR A 36 -10.57 -0.76 4.59
N PRO A 37 -10.79 -2.08 4.63
CA PRO A 37 -10.79 -2.80 5.89
C PRO A 37 -9.45 -2.58 6.62
N PRO A 38 -9.45 -2.54 7.96
CA PRO A 38 -8.21 -2.38 8.71
C PRO A 38 -7.23 -3.50 8.35
N PRO A 39 -5.91 -3.22 8.36
CA PRO A 39 -4.89 -4.23 8.15
C PRO A 39 -5.06 -5.41 9.12
N THR A 40 -4.69 -6.61 8.68
CA THR A 40 -4.56 -7.76 9.60
C THR A 40 -3.53 -7.46 10.69
N GLU A 41 -3.53 -8.22 11.78
CA GLU A 41 -2.54 -8.06 12.86
C GLU A 41 -1.10 -8.16 12.32
N GLU A 42 -0.85 -9.11 11.43
CA GLU A 42 0.45 -9.26 10.77
C GLU A 42 0.81 -8.05 9.89
N ALA A 43 -0.14 -7.59 9.06
CA ALA A 43 0.06 -6.41 8.24
C ALA A 43 0.35 -5.16 9.09
N GLN A 44 -0.32 -5.03 10.24
CA GLN A 44 -0.06 -3.94 11.18
C GLN A 44 1.34 -4.06 11.79
N ALA A 45 1.77 -5.27 12.16
CA ALA A 45 3.11 -5.49 12.71
C ALA A 45 4.22 -5.14 11.70
N TRP A 46 4.04 -5.47 10.42
CA TRP A 46 4.93 -5.01 9.34
C TRP A 46 4.98 -3.48 9.25
N LEU A 47 3.80 -2.82 9.24
CA LEU A 47 3.73 -1.36 9.20
C LEU A 47 4.41 -0.71 10.40
N ASP A 48 4.18 -1.22 11.59
CA ASP A 48 4.76 -0.66 12.82
C ASP A 48 6.28 -0.75 12.81
N ALA A 49 6.84 -1.88 12.36
CA ALA A 49 8.28 -2.07 12.22
C ALA A 49 8.89 -1.06 11.22
N HIS A 50 8.32 -0.96 10.01
CA HIS A 50 8.76 -0.01 8.99
C HIS A 50 8.66 1.44 9.46
N ASN A 51 7.51 1.83 9.99
CA ASN A 51 7.24 3.19 10.41
C ASN A 51 8.09 3.61 11.63
N THR A 52 8.50 2.64 12.46
CA THR A 52 9.47 2.90 13.54
C THR A 52 10.83 3.31 12.97
N VAL A 53 11.33 2.59 11.97
CA VAL A 53 12.59 2.97 11.27
C VAL A 53 12.47 4.35 10.64
N ARG A 54 11.37 4.65 9.94
CA ARG A 54 11.15 5.93 9.28
C ARG A 54 11.13 7.11 10.25
N ARG A 55 10.47 6.94 11.41
CA ARG A 55 10.47 7.97 12.48
C ARG A 55 11.84 8.18 13.11
N GLY A 56 12.67 7.13 13.16
CA GLY A 56 14.01 7.16 13.75
C GLY A 56 15.13 7.55 12.78
N ALA A 57 14.81 7.85 11.51
CA ALA A 57 15.83 8.15 10.49
C ALA A 57 16.74 9.33 10.87
N GLN A 58 18.03 9.20 10.61
CA GLN A 58 19.05 10.23 10.90
C GLN A 58 19.97 10.46 9.68
N PRO A 59 20.29 11.74 9.38
CA PRO A 59 19.84 12.98 10.03
C PRO A 59 18.31 13.12 9.97
N ALA A 60 17.71 13.79 10.96
CA ALA A 60 16.25 13.91 11.01
C ALA A 60 15.67 14.51 9.72
N PRO A 61 14.76 13.79 9.03
CA PRO A 61 14.17 14.30 7.79
C PRO A 61 13.32 15.55 8.03
N SER A 62 13.43 16.56 7.17
CA SER A 62 12.62 17.78 7.21
C SER A 62 11.98 18.03 5.83
N PRO A 63 10.65 17.97 5.69
CA PRO A 63 9.67 17.51 6.67
C PRO A 63 9.86 16.03 7.04
N SER A 64 9.19 15.56 8.11
CA SER A 64 9.19 14.15 8.51
C SER A 64 8.79 13.23 7.35
N LEU A 65 9.29 11.98 7.36
CA LEU A 65 8.89 11.00 6.36
C LEU A 65 7.40 10.64 6.50
N PRO A 66 6.66 10.51 5.39
CA PRO A 66 5.30 10.03 5.44
C PRO A 66 5.21 8.64 6.09
N THR A 67 4.17 8.40 6.86
CA THR A 67 3.84 7.09 7.40
C THR A 67 3.40 6.17 6.27
N LEU A 68 4.00 4.98 6.18
CA LEU A 68 3.57 3.96 5.21
C LEU A 68 2.21 3.39 5.59
N THR A 69 1.41 3.10 4.57
CA THR A 69 0.16 2.35 4.68
C THR A 69 0.29 0.98 4.01
N TRP A 70 -0.62 0.05 4.33
CA TRP A 70 -0.60 -1.28 3.75
C TRP A 70 -1.12 -1.29 2.32
N SER A 71 -0.43 -2.05 1.45
CA SER A 71 -0.88 -2.36 0.10
C SER A 71 -1.16 -3.86 0.00
N ALA A 72 -2.44 -4.21 -0.14
CA ALA A 72 -2.83 -5.61 -0.37
C ALA A 72 -2.31 -6.13 -1.73
N ASP A 73 -2.27 -5.26 -2.73
CA ASP A 73 -1.76 -5.62 -4.06
C ASP A 73 -0.25 -5.90 -4.03
N ALA A 74 0.53 -5.07 -3.33
CA ALA A 74 1.95 -5.30 -3.14
C ALA A 74 2.20 -6.60 -2.34
N MET A 75 1.41 -6.84 -1.29
CA MET A 75 1.49 -8.08 -0.51
C MET A 75 1.21 -9.32 -1.36
N GLN A 76 0.21 -9.28 -2.25
CA GLN A 76 -0.09 -10.41 -3.14
C GLN A 76 1.08 -10.71 -4.08
N VAL A 77 1.73 -9.69 -4.63
CA VAL A 77 2.92 -9.86 -5.48
C VAL A 77 4.08 -10.43 -4.67
N ALA A 78 4.34 -9.88 -3.48
CA ALA A 78 5.37 -10.37 -2.56
C ALA A 78 5.13 -11.83 -2.16
N GLN A 79 3.86 -12.21 -1.84
CA GLN A 79 3.52 -13.59 -1.48
C GLN A 79 3.70 -14.56 -2.64
N ALA A 80 3.25 -14.17 -3.84
CA ALA A 80 3.43 -15.00 -5.04
C ALA A 80 4.92 -15.25 -5.30
N TRP A 81 5.76 -14.24 -5.08
CA TRP A 81 7.21 -14.38 -5.24
C TRP A 81 7.85 -15.20 -4.12
N ALA A 82 7.51 -14.96 -2.88
CA ALA A 82 8.01 -15.73 -1.75
C ALA A 82 7.73 -17.23 -1.89
N ASN A 83 6.56 -17.60 -2.43
CA ASN A 83 6.18 -18.98 -2.67
C ASN A 83 7.03 -19.70 -3.73
N ASN A 84 7.75 -18.97 -4.57
CA ASN A 84 8.68 -19.59 -5.55
C ASN A 84 9.96 -20.13 -4.91
N CYS A 85 10.26 -19.73 -3.67
CA CYS A 85 11.44 -20.19 -2.95
C CYS A 85 12.73 -20.02 -3.77
N THR A 86 12.90 -18.86 -4.42
CA THR A 86 14.08 -18.50 -5.20
C THR A 86 14.62 -17.17 -4.67
N TYR A 87 15.78 -17.22 -4.00
CA TYR A 87 16.35 -16.04 -3.33
C TYR A 87 16.97 -15.07 -4.34
N GLU A 88 16.13 -14.41 -5.08
CA GLU A 88 16.44 -13.39 -6.08
C GLU A 88 15.36 -12.30 -6.05
N HIS A 89 15.67 -11.13 -6.61
CA HIS A 89 14.66 -10.10 -6.81
C HIS A 89 13.64 -10.51 -7.88
N ASN A 90 12.36 -10.22 -7.60
CA ASN A 90 11.27 -10.49 -8.54
C ASN A 90 11.35 -9.57 -9.76
N ALA A 91 11.76 -10.08 -10.90
CA ALA A 91 11.75 -9.32 -12.16
C ALA A 91 10.32 -8.93 -12.62
N GLY A 92 9.30 -9.68 -12.17
CA GLY A 92 7.89 -9.46 -12.50
C GLY A 92 7.15 -8.53 -11.53
N ARG A 93 7.82 -7.89 -10.54
CA ARG A 93 7.16 -7.01 -9.55
C ARG A 93 6.59 -5.71 -10.12
N GLY A 94 6.74 -5.48 -11.43
CA GLY A 94 6.31 -4.23 -12.10
C GLY A 94 7.18 -3.04 -11.67
N THR A 95 6.53 -1.91 -11.37
CA THR A 95 7.20 -0.67 -10.94
C THR A 95 7.35 -0.56 -9.44
N ARG A 96 7.45 -1.68 -8.69
CA ARG A 96 7.63 -1.68 -7.24
C ARG A 96 9.11 -1.72 -6.86
N GLY A 97 9.44 -1.07 -5.74
CA GLY A 97 10.68 -1.35 -5.03
C GLY A 97 10.55 -2.69 -4.29
N GLU A 98 11.66 -3.33 -3.95
CA GLU A 98 11.62 -4.62 -3.27
C GLU A 98 12.79 -4.77 -2.31
N ASN A 99 12.50 -5.24 -1.09
CA ASN A 99 13.49 -5.77 -0.17
C ASN A 99 13.24 -7.26 0.01
N ILE A 100 14.31 -8.05 -0.02
CA ILE A 100 14.25 -9.49 0.25
C ILE A 100 15.21 -9.88 1.37
N ALA A 101 14.86 -10.91 2.12
CA ALA A 101 15.73 -11.51 3.10
C ALA A 101 15.53 -13.02 3.16
N ALA A 102 16.55 -13.73 3.62
CA ALA A 102 16.48 -15.16 3.89
C ALA A 102 17.20 -15.48 5.19
N ASN A 103 16.71 -16.50 5.89
CA ASN A 103 17.38 -17.09 7.04
C ASN A 103 17.18 -18.60 7.09
N ALA A 104 18.12 -19.30 7.71
CA ALA A 104 18.03 -20.71 8.00
C ALA A 104 18.61 -20.99 9.42
N PRO A 105 18.02 -21.94 10.16
CA PRO A 105 16.80 -22.67 9.82
C PRO A 105 15.56 -21.77 9.78
N ALA A 106 14.47 -22.25 9.18
CA ALA A 106 13.19 -21.54 9.19
C ALA A 106 12.69 -21.30 10.62
N GLY A 107 12.01 -20.17 10.84
CA GLY A 107 11.55 -19.73 12.16
C GLY A 107 12.64 -19.07 13.01
N GLY A 108 13.84 -18.89 12.49
CA GLY A 108 14.95 -18.23 13.22
C GLY A 108 14.78 -16.70 13.35
N TRP A 109 14.01 -16.07 12.47
CA TRP A 109 13.71 -14.65 12.50
C TRP A 109 12.22 -14.38 12.67
N SER A 110 11.91 -13.21 13.22
CA SER A 110 10.58 -12.61 13.17
C SER A 110 10.56 -11.52 12.10
N LEU A 111 9.37 -11.07 11.69
CA LEU A 111 9.24 -9.93 10.77
C LEU A 111 9.93 -8.67 11.30
N GLN A 112 9.89 -8.42 12.63
CA GLN A 112 10.61 -7.31 13.26
C GLN A 112 12.13 -7.50 13.12
N GLY A 113 12.62 -8.73 13.26
CA GLY A 113 14.03 -9.09 13.06
C GLY A 113 14.49 -8.81 11.62
N VAL A 114 13.65 -9.14 10.64
CA VAL A 114 13.92 -8.87 9.23
C VAL A 114 14.04 -7.36 8.97
N VAL A 115 13.06 -6.57 9.41
CA VAL A 115 13.09 -5.11 9.24
C VAL A 115 14.27 -4.50 10.01
N ALA A 116 14.59 -5.01 11.20
CA ALA A 116 15.75 -4.56 11.97
C ALA A 116 17.08 -4.87 11.25
N ALA A 117 17.19 -6.04 10.59
CA ALA A 117 18.37 -6.38 9.80
C ALA A 117 18.56 -5.39 8.62
N TRP A 118 17.49 -5.09 7.88
CA TRP A 118 17.52 -4.09 6.82
C TRP A 118 17.84 -2.69 7.36
N ALA A 119 17.23 -2.29 8.48
CA ALA A 119 17.51 -1.01 9.12
C ALA A 119 18.95 -0.89 9.61
N GLY A 120 19.55 -2.00 10.01
CA GLY A 120 20.95 -2.07 10.47
C GLY A 120 21.99 -1.69 9.42
N GLU A 121 21.62 -1.65 8.15
CA GLU A 121 22.51 -1.16 7.08
C GLU A 121 22.80 0.35 7.20
N VAL A 122 22.02 1.10 7.99
CA VAL A 122 22.25 2.52 8.26
C VAL A 122 23.68 2.82 8.74
N LYS A 123 24.32 1.89 9.44
CA LYS A 123 25.71 2.04 9.93
C LYS A 123 26.75 2.13 8.80
N ASP A 124 26.40 1.61 7.63
CA ASP A 124 27.25 1.55 6.45
C ASP A 124 26.85 2.60 5.39
N TYR A 125 25.78 3.38 5.65
CA TYR A 125 25.27 4.41 4.73
C TYR A 125 25.61 5.82 5.20
N ASP A 126 26.27 6.59 4.35
CA ASP A 126 26.49 8.02 4.56
C ASP A 126 25.45 8.85 3.81
N HIS A 127 24.52 9.42 4.57
CA HIS A 127 23.46 10.27 4.02
C HIS A 127 24.00 11.57 3.39
N ALA A 128 25.09 12.14 3.93
CA ALA A 128 25.62 13.42 3.43
C ALA A 128 26.14 13.27 2.00
N SER A 129 26.91 12.22 1.73
CA SER A 129 27.47 11.92 0.41
C SER A 129 26.57 11.04 -0.46
N ASN A 130 25.48 10.46 0.10
CA ASN A 130 24.64 9.45 -0.54
C ASN A 130 25.45 8.22 -1.00
N THR A 131 26.30 7.71 -0.13
CA THR A 131 27.15 6.57 -0.46
C THR A 131 27.04 5.45 0.56
N CYS A 132 27.22 4.22 0.09
CA CYS A 132 27.37 3.05 0.93
C CYS A 132 28.85 2.71 1.09
N ALA A 133 29.26 2.27 2.28
CA ALA A 133 30.63 1.86 2.53
C ALA A 133 31.06 0.74 1.57
N SER A 134 32.33 0.73 1.18
CA SER A 134 32.87 -0.21 0.20
C SER A 134 32.62 -1.67 0.61
N GLY A 135 32.06 -2.45 -0.32
CA GLY A 135 31.72 -3.86 -0.10
C GLY A 135 30.52 -4.09 0.82
N LYS A 136 29.75 -3.05 1.18
CA LYS A 136 28.53 -3.14 1.98
C LYS A 136 27.28 -2.98 1.13
N VAL A 137 26.14 -3.36 1.71
CA VAL A 137 24.81 -3.17 1.15
C VAL A 137 24.08 -2.14 1.99
N CYS A 138 23.42 -1.18 1.36
CA CYS A 138 22.61 -0.15 2.01
C CYS A 138 21.21 -0.02 1.39
N GLY A 139 20.95 -0.79 0.33
CA GLY A 139 19.73 -0.67 -0.47
C GLY A 139 18.47 -1.00 0.30
N HIS A 140 18.53 -1.91 1.26
CA HIS A 140 17.36 -2.22 2.07
C HIS A 140 17.02 -1.06 3.01
N TYR A 141 18.02 -0.48 3.69
CA TYR A 141 17.79 0.69 4.55
C TYR A 141 17.27 1.89 3.75
N THR A 142 17.91 2.22 2.62
CA THR A 142 17.49 3.37 1.81
C THR A 142 16.07 3.22 1.27
N GLN A 143 15.64 2.00 0.93
CA GLN A 143 14.25 1.72 0.57
C GLN A 143 13.29 1.90 1.76
N LEU A 144 13.64 1.45 2.97
CA LEU A 144 12.82 1.65 4.18
C LEU A 144 12.52 3.13 4.44
N VAL A 145 13.52 3.99 4.24
CA VAL A 145 13.42 5.43 4.53
C VAL A 145 13.18 6.28 3.29
N TRP A 146 12.82 5.66 2.15
CA TRP A 146 12.55 6.39 0.92
C TRP A 146 11.33 7.27 1.08
N ARG A 147 11.51 8.60 0.91
CA ARG A 147 10.48 9.60 1.19
C ARG A 147 9.21 9.38 0.38
N ASP A 148 9.37 9.14 -0.92
CA ASP A 148 8.25 9.06 -1.86
C ASP A 148 7.54 7.70 -1.84
N THR A 149 8.09 6.71 -1.13
CA THR A 149 7.38 5.46 -0.86
C THR A 149 6.27 5.71 0.16
N LEU A 150 5.05 5.34 -0.18
CA LEU A 150 3.84 5.61 0.61
C LEU A 150 3.15 4.33 1.07
N ARG A 151 3.39 3.20 0.40
CA ARG A 151 2.75 1.92 0.70
C ARG A 151 3.76 0.79 0.69
N VAL A 152 3.46 -0.24 1.46
CA VAL A 152 4.23 -1.48 1.51
C VAL A 152 3.31 -2.68 1.66
N GLY A 153 3.67 -3.79 1.04
CA GLY A 153 3.06 -5.08 1.24
C GLY A 153 4.14 -6.14 1.38
N CYS A 154 4.09 -6.92 2.44
CA CYS A 154 5.11 -7.92 2.77
C CYS A 154 4.50 -9.31 2.87
N ALA A 155 5.32 -10.32 2.63
CA ALA A 155 4.98 -11.71 2.74
C ALA A 155 6.18 -12.56 3.13
N HIS A 156 5.91 -13.78 3.54
CA HIS A 156 6.89 -14.75 3.99
C HIS A 156 6.47 -16.15 3.56
N SER A 157 7.46 -16.98 3.23
CA SER A 157 7.25 -18.41 2.97
C SER A 157 8.35 -19.24 3.60
N VAL A 158 7.96 -20.38 4.17
CA VAL A 158 8.89 -21.43 4.58
C VAL A 158 9.20 -22.28 3.36
N CYS A 159 10.47 -22.35 3.01
CA CYS A 159 10.96 -23.01 1.80
C CYS A 159 11.74 -24.27 2.14
N THR A 160 11.59 -25.31 1.31
CA THR A 160 12.30 -26.59 1.43
C THR A 160 13.16 -26.92 0.21
N THR A 161 13.18 -26.02 -0.76
CA THR A 161 13.95 -26.14 -2.01
C THR A 161 14.78 -24.88 -2.24
N ASN A 162 15.77 -24.95 -3.13
CA ASN A 162 16.57 -23.81 -3.60
C ASN A 162 17.19 -22.96 -2.47
N SER A 163 17.53 -23.57 -1.34
CA SER A 163 18.11 -22.85 -0.20
C SER A 163 19.39 -22.10 -0.61
N PRO A 164 19.52 -20.81 -0.31
CA PRO A 164 20.78 -20.08 -0.52
C PRO A 164 21.86 -20.46 0.52
N PHE A 165 21.53 -21.31 1.48
CA PHE A 165 22.43 -21.71 2.57
C PHE A 165 22.89 -23.15 2.36
N PRO A 166 24.18 -23.41 2.11
CA PRO A 166 24.69 -24.76 1.89
C PRO A 166 24.34 -25.71 3.06
N GLY A 167 23.78 -26.87 2.74
CA GLY A 167 23.40 -27.89 3.71
C GLY A 167 22.13 -27.62 4.53
N GLN A 168 21.46 -26.50 4.32
CA GLN A 168 20.18 -26.15 4.95
C GLN A 168 19.04 -26.29 3.93
N THR A 169 18.08 -27.15 4.20
CA THR A 169 16.94 -27.39 3.31
C THR A 169 15.64 -26.74 3.80
N ASN A 170 15.64 -26.20 5.00
CA ASN A 170 14.48 -25.54 5.59
C ASN A 170 14.87 -24.10 5.94
N TRP A 171 14.29 -23.15 5.20
CA TRP A 171 14.67 -21.75 5.28
C TRP A 171 13.47 -20.83 5.06
N ASP A 172 13.57 -19.61 5.59
CA ASP A 172 12.55 -18.58 5.39
C ASP A 172 12.94 -17.65 4.24
N PHE A 173 11.96 -17.33 3.40
CA PHE A 173 12.07 -16.31 2.38
C PHE A 173 11.09 -15.17 2.68
N TRP A 174 11.63 -13.98 2.88
CA TRP A 174 10.92 -12.75 3.22
C TRP A 174 10.98 -11.79 2.04
N VAL A 175 9.84 -11.23 1.66
CA VAL A 175 9.71 -10.29 0.54
C VAL A 175 8.81 -9.14 0.95
N CYS A 176 9.27 -7.91 0.73
CA CYS A 176 8.46 -6.69 0.86
C CYS A 176 8.53 -5.89 -0.44
N ASP A 177 7.36 -5.57 -1.00
CA ASP A 177 7.20 -4.72 -2.16
C ASP A 177 6.72 -3.32 -1.76
N TYR A 178 7.28 -2.28 -2.39
CA TYR A 178 7.10 -0.87 -2.02
C TYR A 178 6.50 -0.06 -3.16
N GLU A 179 5.58 0.84 -2.84
CA GLU A 179 4.87 1.69 -3.80
C GLU A 179 4.80 3.14 -3.34
N PRO A 180 5.22 4.09 -4.19
CA PRO A 180 6.10 3.95 -5.34
C PRO A 180 7.45 3.32 -4.98
N PRO A 181 8.26 2.89 -5.98
CA PRO A 181 9.60 2.37 -5.75
C PRO A 181 10.53 3.43 -5.18
N GLY A 182 11.56 3.00 -4.47
CA GLY A 182 12.68 3.82 -4.08
C GLY A 182 13.97 3.48 -4.83
N ASN A 183 15.07 3.89 -4.26
CA ASN A 183 16.43 3.55 -4.69
C ASN A 183 16.76 3.96 -6.13
N PHE A 184 16.28 5.13 -6.57
CA PHE A 184 16.70 5.69 -7.87
C PHE A 184 18.16 6.09 -7.82
N ILE A 185 18.91 5.67 -8.84
CA ILE A 185 20.35 5.92 -8.93
C ILE A 185 20.66 7.41 -8.82
N GLY A 186 21.57 7.77 -7.92
CA GLY A 186 22.01 9.14 -7.68
C GLY A 186 21.06 9.98 -6.81
N GLN A 187 19.90 9.47 -6.42
CA GLN A 187 18.96 10.15 -5.53
C GLN A 187 19.14 9.72 -4.08
N LYS A 188 18.99 10.69 -3.17
CA LYS A 188 18.93 10.41 -1.73
C LYS A 188 17.55 9.87 -1.35
N PRO A 189 17.46 9.07 -0.30
CA PRO A 189 16.17 8.58 0.16
C PRO A 189 15.28 9.70 0.75
N TYR A 190 15.89 10.80 1.25
CA TYR A 190 15.17 12.00 1.76
C TYR A 190 16.09 13.21 1.87
#